data_90136247b2dfbdaf41ceb78495b5e121
#
_entry.id   90136247b2dfbdaf41ceb78495b5e121
#
_cell.length_a   1.000
_cell.length_b   1.000
_cell.length_c   1.000
_cell.angle_alpha   90.00
_cell.angle_beta   90.00
_cell.angle_gamma   90.00
#
_symmetry.space_group_name_H-M   'P 1'
#
loop_
_entity.id
_entity.type
_entity.pdbx_description
1 polymer ?
#
loop_
_entity_poly.entity_id
_entity_poly.type
_entity_poly.pdbx_seq_one_letter_code
_entity_poly.pdbx_strand_id
1 'polypeptide(L)'
;MLSALTLVLLLRPGSTSPAADDSLRSQPFATRRLAQGIYAVPGDSGRGSEGRPNAGFIVTGEGVVVVDALASPQQGERLLRTIRQVTRQPIVWLVLTHHHPDHHFGAIVFRRAGAKVIAHPDTRVLASEAGKDALVADWTRVVGIDAMRGFEFADVPDRPVTATDTLRLGGRTIVITHPGAGHSAGDLMIWLPSERVLFAGDVLVEDGVTMVVDGSSRELLRALRTIDSLNPRVVVPGHGSIPRVPATLVARTRDYVSGLEADMRRAVERGVPMQRAMAALPPADETRPVSLNSRRRRNAVRVYLEEEKVYMGLDDSVP
;
A
#
# COMPACT_ATOMS: atom_id res chain seq x y z
N MET A 1 -31.34 -54.79 -24.69
CA MET A 1 -31.69 -54.43 -23.33
C MET A 1 -30.47 -53.75 -22.70
N LEU A 2 -30.44 -52.42 -22.79
CA LEU A 2 -29.37 -51.59 -22.16
C LEU A 2 -29.92 -51.09 -20.82
N SER A 3 -29.23 -51.45 -19.75
CA SER A 3 -29.53 -50.99 -18.40
C SER A 3 -28.84 -49.64 -18.17
N ALA A 4 -29.62 -48.61 -17.91
CA ALA A 4 -29.12 -47.27 -17.55
C ALA A 4 -28.75 -47.26 -16.07
N LEU A 5 -27.46 -47.04 -15.80
CA LEU A 5 -26.94 -46.78 -14.44
C LEU A 5 -27.14 -45.30 -14.14
N THR A 6 -28.06 -44.98 -13.26
CA THR A 6 -28.26 -43.62 -12.74
C THR A 6 -27.22 -43.31 -11.65
N LEU A 7 -26.30 -42.45 -11.95
CA LEU A 7 -25.31 -41.94 -10.98
C LEU A 7 -25.96 -40.85 -10.12
N VAL A 8 -26.29 -41.18 -8.88
CA VAL A 8 -26.79 -40.23 -7.89
C VAL A 8 -25.59 -39.48 -7.31
N LEU A 9 -25.41 -38.22 -7.72
CA LEU A 9 -24.42 -37.30 -7.12
C LEU A 9 -24.95 -36.84 -5.75
N LEU A 10 -24.42 -37.42 -4.67
CA LEU A 10 -24.67 -36.93 -3.33
C LEU A 10 -23.89 -35.61 -3.15
N LEU A 11 -24.62 -34.50 -3.25
CA LEU A 11 -24.16 -33.19 -2.82
C LEU A 11 -23.90 -33.24 -1.32
N ARG A 12 -22.61 -33.20 -0.94
CA ARG A 12 -22.23 -32.98 0.45
C ARG A 12 -22.66 -31.56 0.86
N PRO A 13 -23.32 -31.35 2.00
CA PRO A 13 -23.61 -30.03 2.50
C PRO A 13 -22.28 -29.29 2.71
N GLY A 14 -22.21 -28.10 2.12
CA GLY A 14 -21.03 -27.23 2.24
C GLY A 14 -20.67 -27.01 3.69
N SER A 15 -19.41 -27.16 4.01
CA SER A 15 -18.85 -26.74 5.30
C SER A 15 -19.08 -25.23 5.40
N THR A 16 -20.03 -24.82 6.24
CA THR A 16 -20.14 -23.44 6.69
C THR A 16 -18.84 -23.13 7.42
N SER A 17 -18.01 -22.28 6.82
CA SER A 17 -16.92 -21.65 7.57
C SER A 17 -17.51 -21.06 8.85
N PRO A 18 -16.89 -21.28 10.02
CA PRO A 18 -17.39 -20.68 11.25
C PRO A 18 -17.49 -19.17 11.01
N ALA A 19 -18.63 -18.60 11.33
CA ALA A 19 -18.85 -17.16 11.30
C ALA A 19 -17.71 -16.54 12.12
N ALA A 20 -16.85 -15.75 11.47
CA ALA A 20 -15.78 -15.06 12.15
C ALA A 20 -16.40 -14.24 13.28
N ASP A 21 -15.90 -14.41 14.49
CA ASP A 21 -16.44 -13.78 15.69
C ASP A 21 -16.59 -12.28 15.46
N ASP A 22 -17.82 -11.81 15.38
CA ASP A 22 -18.19 -10.42 15.07
C ASP A 22 -17.65 -9.46 16.14
N SER A 23 -17.34 -9.99 17.34
CA SER A 23 -16.71 -9.22 18.42
C SER A 23 -15.29 -8.79 18.06
N LEU A 24 -14.51 -9.59 17.33
CA LEU A 24 -13.16 -9.25 16.91
C LEU A 24 -13.15 -8.19 15.81
N ARG A 25 -14.18 -8.15 14.97
CA ARG A 25 -14.31 -7.17 13.88
C ARG A 25 -14.61 -5.76 14.38
N SER A 26 -15.14 -5.62 15.58
CA SER A 26 -15.49 -4.33 16.19
C SER A 26 -14.43 -3.79 17.15
N GLN A 27 -13.48 -4.61 17.60
CA GLN A 27 -12.45 -4.18 18.53
C GLN A 27 -11.43 -3.24 17.91
N PRO A 28 -10.89 -2.27 18.66
CA PRO A 28 -9.78 -1.43 18.21
C PRO A 28 -8.55 -2.24 17.84
N PHE A 29 -7.74 -1.70 16.94
CA PHE A 29 -6.46 -2.30 16.59
C PHE A 29 -5.42 -2.06 17.68
N ALA A 30 -4.42 -2.95 17.78
CA ALA A 30 -3.24 -2.68 18.58
C ALA A 30 -2.46 -1.48 18.01
N THR A 31 -1.84 -0.70 18.90
CA THR A 31 -0.99 0.43 18.52
C THR A 31 0.44 0.19 18.97
N ARG A 32 1.39 0.69 18.19
CA ARG A 32 2.80 0.79 18.56
C ARG A 32 3.19 2.25 18.66
N ARG A 33 3.53 2.73 19.85
CA ARG A 33 4.06 4.07 20.03
C ARG A 33 5.49 4.14 19.48
N LEU A 34 5.72 5.03 18.53
CA LEU A 34 7.02 5.24 17.87
C LEU A 34 7.83 6.35 18.54
N ALA A 35 7.13 7.41 18.93
CA ALA A 35 7.66 8.54 19.70
C ALA A 35 6.49 9.20 20.48
N GLN A 36 6.75 10.27 21.20
CA GLN A 36 5.69 11.00 21.90
C GLN A 36 4.67 11.52 20.90
N GLY A 37 3.40 11.09 21.05
CA GLY A 37 2.30 11.49 20.17
C GLY A 37 2.32 10.87 18.77
N ILE A 38 3.25 9.97 18.44
CA ILE A 38 3.36 9.32 17.13
C ILE A 38 3.13 7.82 17.30
N TYR A 39 2.17 7.28 16.56
CA TYR A 39 1.73 5.91 16.67
C TYR A 39 1.63 5.25 15.30
N ALA A 40 2.09 4.02 15.20
CA ALA A 40 1.74 3.12 14.12
C ALA A 40 0.60 2.19 14.57
N VAL A 41 -0.23 1.80 13.63
CA VAL A 41 -1.22 0.73 13.74
C VAL A 41 -0.77 -0.37 12.79
N PRO A 42 -0.03 -1.37 13.29
CA PRO A 42 0.52 -2.42 12.44
C PRO A 42 -0.57 -3.20 11.71
N GLY A 43 -0.31 -3.46 10.46
CA GLY A 43 -1.14 -4.31 9.62
C GLY A 43 -1.08 -5.78 10.05
N ASP A 44 -1.79 -6.62 9.33
CA ASP A 44 -1.68 -8.06 9.52
C ASP A 44 -0.52 -8.58 8.66
N SER A 45 0.33 -9.40 9.25
CA SER A 45 1.35 -10.15 8.54
C SER A 45 1.03 -11.64 8.68
N GLY A 46 0.85 -12.35 7.56
CA GLY A 46 0.62 -13.78 7.60
C GLY A 46 -0.06 -14.32 6.33
N ARG A 47 -0.15 -15.63 6.21
CA ARG A 47 -0.88 -16.27 5.11
C ARG A 47 -2.35 -15.90 5.19
N GLY A 48 -2.88 -15.30 4.11
CA GLY A 48 -4.27 -14.89 4.01
C GLY A 48 -4.60 -13.54 4.65
N SER A 49 -3.62 -12.79 5.12
CA SER A 49 -3.79 -11.40 5.58
C SER A 49 -3.46 -10.39 4.49
N GLU A 50 -3.77 -10.74 3.26
CA GLU A 50 -3.46 -9.91 2.10
C GLU A 50 -4.34 -8.67 2.07
N GLY A 51 -4.05 -7.71 2.84
CA GLY A 51 -4.84 -6.52 2.64
C GLY A 51 -4.96 -5.56 3.78
N ARG A 52 -4.48 -5.85 4.96
CA ARG A 52 -4.43 -4.79 5.94
C ARG A 52 -3.04 -4.21 6.04
N PRO A 53 -2.81 -3.01 5.44
CA PRO A 53 -1.55 -2.30 5.53
C PRO A 53 -1.32 -1.76 6.94
N ASN A 54 -0.13 -1.23 7.15
CA ASN A 54 0.14 -0.37 8.29
C ASN A 54 -0.55 0.97 8.09
N ALA A 55 -1.11 1.51 9.17
CA ALA A 55 -1.58 2.88 9.24
C ALA A 55 -0.85 3.61 10.36
N GLY A 56 -1.10 4.89 10.50
CA GLY A 56 -0.53 5.66 11.60
C GLY A 56 -1.36 6.86 12.00
N PHE A 57 -1.01 7.47 13.14
CA PHE A 57 -1.57 8.75 13.51
C PHE A 57 -0.59 9.55 14.38
N ILE A 58 -0.70 10.86 14.24
CA ILE A 58 0.14 11.84 14.92
C ILE A 58 -0.78 12.73 15.76
N VAL A 59 -0.66 12.62 17.08
CA VAL A 59 -1.35 13.50 18.03
C VAL A 59 -0.51 14.73 18.22
N THR A 60 -1.08 15.89 17.91
CA THR A 60 -0.42 17.19 18.06
C THR A 60 -1.07 17.98 19.22
N GLY A 61 -0.75 19.24 19.43
CA GLY A 61 -1.47 20.10 20.38
C GLY A 61 -2.83 20.58 19.86
N GLU A 62 -3.09 20.48 18.55
CA GLU A 62 -4.23 21.12 17.89
C GLU A 62 -5.12 20.14 17.12
N GLY A 63 -4.83 18.86 17.19
CA GLY A 63 -5.60 17.82 16.52
C GLY A 63 -4.76 16.61 16.12
N VAL A 64 -5.38 15.70 15.40
CA VAL A 64 -4.77 14.45 14.95
C VAL A 64 -4.62 14.46 13.43
N VAL A 65 -3.43 14.07 12.96
CA VAL A 65 -3.17 13.73 11.56
C VAL A 65 -3.14 12.21 11.44
N VAL A 66 -3.97 11.65 10.59
CA VAL A 66 -4.03 10.20 10.31
C VAL A 66 -3.25 9.92 9.03
N VAL A 67 -2.53 8.81 8.98
CA VAL A 67 -1.81 8.31 7.81
C VAL A 67 -2.47 7.02 7.38
N ASP A 68 -3.06 7.01 6.20
CA ASP A 68 -3.87 5.98 5.58
C ASP A 68 -5.15 5.61 6.36
N ALA A 69 -6.14 5.13 5.64
CA ALA A 69 -7.49 4.89 6.12
C ALA A 69 -7.90 3.42 6.12
N LEU A 70 -7.00 2.54 5.68
CA LEU A 70 -7.24 1.11 5.54
C LEU A 70 -8.25 0.73 4.44
N ALA A 71 -8.58 -0.55 4.36
CA ALA A 71 -9.14 -1.24 3.21
C ALA A 71 -10.66 -1.14 3.06
N SER A 72 -11.37 -0.57 4.04
CA SER A 72 -12.83 -0.49 4.01
C SER A 72 -13.36 0.47 5.06
N PRO A 73 -14.62 0.94 4.95
CA PRO A 73 -15.28 1.70 6.01
C PRO A 73 -15.24 1.00 7.37
N GLN A 74 -15.48 -0.31 7.44
CA GLN A 74 -15.41 -1.06 8.69
C GLN A 74 -14.02 -0.98 9.34
N GLN A 75 -12.95 -1.12 8.55
CA GLN A 75 -11.58 -0.99 9.05
C GLN A 75 -11.25 0.46 9.43
N GLY A 76 -11.71 1.44 8.65
CA GLY A 76 -11.61 2.86 8.99
C GLY A 76 -12.26 3.21 10.32
N GLU A 77 -13.45 2.67 10.60
CA GLU A 77 -14.12 2.83 11.89
C GLU A 77 -13.34 2.20 13.05
N ARG A 78 -12.76 1.02 12.83
CA ARG A 78 -11.89 0.39 13.84
C ARG A 78 -10.66 1.26 14.12
N LEU A 79 -10.05 1.82 13.07
CA LEU A 79 -8.91 2.74 13.20
C LEU A 79 -9.32 4.01 13.95
N LEU A 80 -10.48 4.59 13.65
CA LEU A 80 -11.00 5.74 14.37
C LEU A 80 -11.21 5.42 15.86
N ARG A 81 -11.80 4.26 16.18
CA ARG A 81 -11.94 3.81 17.59
C ARG A 81 -10.57 3.64 18.25
N THR A 82 -9.60 3.09 17.55
CA THR A 82 -8.21 2.95 18.03
C THR A 82 -7.60 4.31 18.40
N ILE A 83 -7.76 5.31 17.54
CA ILE A 83 -7.31 6.67 17.82
C ILE A 83 -8.02 7.25 19.03
N ARG A 84 -9.33 7.01 19.18
CA ARG A 84 -10.14 7.50 20.30
C ARG A 84 -9.79 6.89 21.66
N GLN A 85 -9.12 5.74 21.67
CA GLN A 85 -8.53 5.19 22.91
C GLN A 85 -7.30 5.97 23.38
N VAL A 86 -6.58 6.61 22.46
CA VAL A 86 -5.36 7.35 22.77
C VAL A 86 -5.65 8.83 23.02
N THR A 87 -6.59 9.42 22.27
CA THR A 87 -6.86 10.86 22.36
C THR A 87 -8.31 11.21 22.00
N ARG A 88 -8.83 12.30 22.59
CA ARG A 88 -10.12 12.90 22.25
C ARG A 88 -10.00 14.08 21.29
N GLN A 89 -8.80 14.45 20.89
CA GLN A 89 -8.61 15.56 19.96
C GLN A 89 -9.32 15.32 18.62
N PRO A 90 -9.77 16.38 17.93
CA PRO A 90 -10.41 16.26 16.62
C PRO A 90 -9.43 15.64 15.61
N ILE A 91 -9.95 14.83 14.68
CA ILE A 91 -9.19 14.42 13.50
C ILE A 91 -9.26 15.60 12.52
N VAL A 92 -8.13 16.19 12.20
CA VAL A 92 -8.08 17.40 11.34
C VAL A 92 -7.59 17.09 9.94
N TRP A 93 -6.71 16.11 9.81
CA TRP A 93 -6.16 15.68 8.52
C TRP A 93 -6.10 14.17 8.40
N LEU A 94 -6.41 13.69 7.21
CA LEU A 94 -6.09 12.36 6.70
C LEU A 94 -5.09 12.53 5.56
N VAL A 95 -3.91 11.94 5.67
CA VAL A 95 -2.93 11.87 4.58
C VAL A 95 -3.03 10.49 3.95
N LEU A 96 -3.33 10.43 2.65
CA LEU A 96 -3.33 9.19 1.88
C LEU A 96 -1.98 9.04 1.19
N THR A 97 -1.32 7.90 1.41
CA THR A 97 0.00 7.65 0.83
C THR A 97 -0.09 7.37 -0.66
N HIS A 98 -1.12 6.69 -1.12
CA HIS A 98 -1.35 6.39 -2.55
C HIS A 98 -2.78 5.86 -2.80
N HIS A 99 -3.09 5.49 -4.05
CA HIS A 99 -4.45 5.21 -4.52
C HIS A 99 -4.93 3.76 -4.34
N HIS A 100 -4.11 2.83 -3.80
CA HIS A 100 -4.56 1.45 -3.66
C HIS A 100 -5.66 1.33 -2.61
N PRO A 101 -6.70 0.49 -2.88
CA PRO A 101 -7.90 0.40 -2.07
C PRO A 101 -7.66 0.11 -0.59
N ASP A 102 -6.65 -0.70 -0.29
CA ASP A 102 -6.30 -1.08 1.07
C ASP A 102 -5.76 0.08 1.92
N HIS A 103 -5.33 1.17 1.30
CA HIS A 103 -4.86 2.38 1.99
C HIS A 103 -5.92 3.47 2.11
N HIS A 104 -6.91 3.52 1.21
CA HIS A 104 -7.81 4.68 1.18
C HIS A 104 -9.32 4.38 1.24
N PHE A 105 -9.78 3.14 1.09
CA PHE A 105 -11.23 2.84 1.05
C PHE A 105 -11.95 3.11 2.38
N GLY A 106 -11.23 3.23 3.50
CA GLY A 106 -11.77 3.71 4.76
C GLY A 106 -11.86 5.24 4.89
N ALA A 107 -11.42 6.04 3.91
CA ALA A 107 -11.30 7.49 3.99
C ALA A 107 -12.61 8.22 4.31
N ILE A 108 -13.75 7.71 3.84
CA ILE A 108 -15.08 8.27 4.11
C ILE A 108 -15.38 8.39 5.61
N VAL A 109 -14.87 7.48 6.43
CA VAL A 109 -15.04 7.50 7.88
C VAL A 109 -14.38 8.73 8.50
N PHE A 110 -13.19 9.06 8.04
CA PHE A 110 -12.43 10.21 8.53
C PHE A 110 -13.00 11.53 8.01
N ARG A 111 -13.50 11.57 6.78
CA ARG A 111 -14.24 12.73 6.29
C ARG A 111 -15.50 12.99 7.10
N ARG A 112 -16.28 11.96 7.42
CA ARG A 112 -17.44 12.07 8.30
C ARG A 112 -17.07 12.50 9.72
N ALA A 113 -15.85 12.19 10.17
CA ALA A 113 -15.30 12.65 11.45
C ALA A 113 -14.73 14.08 11.38
N GLY A 114 -14.83 14.79 10.25
CA GLY A 114 -14.40 16.17 10.05
C GLY A 114 -13.00 16.35 9.50
N ALA A 115 -12.30 15.28 9.14
CA ALA A 115 -10.96 15.38 8.56
C ALA A 115 -11.01 15.92 7.12
N LYS A 116 -10.05 16.79 6.79
CA LYS A 116 -9.69 17.14 5.42
C LYS A 116 -8.64 16.15 4.90
N VAL A 117 -8.59 15.93 3.57
CA VAL A 117 -7.68 14.99 2.95
C VAL A 117 -6.49 15.71 2.32
N ILE A 118 -5.29 15.20 2.61
CA ILE A 118 -4.05 15.52 1.92
C ILE A 118 -3.69 14.29 1.09
N ALA A 119 -3.50 14.47 -0.21
CA ALA A 119 -3.09 13.40 -1.12
C ALA A 119 -2.42 13.99 -2.37
N HIS A 120 -1.70 13.14 -3.12
CA HIS A 120 -1.30 13.51 -4.47
C HIS A 120 -2.54 13.54 -5.38
N PRO A 121 -2.65 14.44 -6.37
CA PRO A 121 -3.79 14.45 -7.29
C PRO A 121 -4.03 13.11 -8.00
N ASP A 122 -2.96 12.39 -8.31
CA ASP A 122 -3.01 11.07 -8.95
C ASP A 122 -3.35 9.92 -7.97
N THR A 123 -3.59 10.23 -6.69
CA THR A 123 -4.21 9.29 -5.74
C THR A 123 -5.68 9.04 -6.07
N ARG A 124 -6.28 9.90 -6.87
CA ARG A 124 -7.64 9.68 -7.36
C ARG A 124 -7.68 8.46 -8.26
N VAL A 125 -8.68 7.63 -8.05
CA VAL A 125 -8.97 6.53 -8.97
C VAL A 125 -9.36 7.13 -10.32
N LEU A 126 -8.44 7.10 -11.28
CA LEU A 126 -8.60 7.66 -12.62
C LEU A 126 -9.45 6.78 -13.53
N ALA A 127 -10.08 5.73 -13.01
CA ALA A 127 -10.94 4.86 -13.77
C ALA A 127 -12.20 5.60 -14.24
N SER A 128 -12.72 5.19 -15.40
CA SER A 128 -14.10 5.54 -15.79
C SER A 128 -15.08 5.10 -14.68
N GLU A 129 -16.30 5.62 -14.67
CA GLU A 129 -17.31 5.19 -13.68
C GLU A 129 -17.47 3.66 -13.68
N ALA A 130 -17.50 3.02 -14.86
CA ALA A 130 -17.53 1.56 -14.97
C ALA A 130 -16.28 0.89 -14.38
N GLY A 131 -15.09 1.53 -14.51
CA GLY A 131 -13.85 1.06 -13.91
C GLY A 131 -13.85 1.19 -12.38
N LYS A 132 -14.45 2.25 -11.85
CA LYS A 132 -14.63 2.41 -10.40
C LYS A 132 -15.57 1.35 -9.85
N ASP A 133 -16.69 1.09 -10.51
CA ASP A 133 -17.63 0.03 -10.11
C ASP A 133 -16.97 -1.34 -10.11
N ALA A 134 -16.19 -1.65 -11.14
CA ALA A 134 -15.44 -2.90 -11.21
C ALA A 134 -14.41 -3.01 -10.06
N LEU A 135 -13.66 -1.94 -9.77
CA LEU A 135 -12.71 -1.91 -8.66
C LEU A 135 -13.40 -2.14 -7.32
N VAL A 136 -14.53 -1.47 -7.07
CA VAL A 136 -15.31 -1.64 -5.84
C VAL A 136 -15.84 -3.07 -5.74
N ALA A 137 -16.36 -3.63 -6.85
CA ALA A 137 -16.87 -5.01 -6.87
C ALA A 137 -15.75 -6.03 -6.59
N ASP A 138 -14.57 -5.86 -7.21
CA ASP A 138 -13.42 -6.73 -7.00
C ASP A 138 -12.91 -6.63 -5.57
N TRP A 139 -12.81 -5.42 -5.04
CA TRP A 139 -12.36 -5.20 -3.68
C TRP A 139 -13.36 -5.72 -2.64
N THR A 140 -14.66 -5.60 -2.93
CA THR A 140 -15.72 -6.17 -2.09
C THR A 140 -15.60 -7.68 -1.97
N ARG A 141 -15.12 -8.39 -3.02
CA ARG A 141 -14.85 -9.84 -2.92
C ARG A 141 -13.68 -10.14 -1.98
N VAL A 142 -12.73 -9.22 -1.85
CA VAL A 142 -11.55 -9.38 -0.96
C VAL A 142 -11.93 -9.14 0.50
N VAL A 143 -12.61 -8.02 0.81
CA VAL A 143 -12.88 -7.60 2.18
C VAL A 143 -14.26 -8.03 2.71
N GLY A 144 -15.17 -8.42 1.85
CA GLY A 144 -16.56 -8.79 2.14
C GLY A 144 -17.53 -7.61 2.08
N ILE A 145 -18.78 -7.92 1.73
CA ILE A 145 -19.85 -6.92 1.49
C ILE A 145 -20.15 -6.09 2.75
N ASP A 146 -20.15 -6.70 3.93
CA ASP A 146 -20.42 -6.00 5.18
C ASP A 146 -19.32 -4.98 5.53
N ALA A 147 -18.07 -5.29 5.20
CA ALA A 147 -16.96 -4.36 5.40
C ALA A 147 -17.06 -3.11 4.52
N MET A 148 -17.69 -3.23 3.35
CA MET A 148 -17.88 -2.14 2.39
C MET A 148 -19.16 -1.34 2.62
N ARG A 149 -19.97 -1.68 3.64
CA ARG A 149 -21.21 -0.95 3.91
C ARG A 149 -20.95 0.53 4.17
N GLY A 150 -21.66 1.39 3.43
CA GLY A 150 -21.51 2.85 3.50
C GLY A 150 -20.23 3.38 2.85
N PHE A 151 -19.60 2.58 1.98
CA PHE A 151 -18.48 3.04 1.17
C PHE A 151 -18.89 4.16 0.20
N GLU A 152 -18.05 5.16 0.12
CA GLU A 152 -18.08 6.24 -0.88
C GLU A 152 -16.62 6.61 -1.18
N PHE A 153 -16.33 6.98 -2.42
CA PHE A 153 -15.01 7.53 -2.73
C PHE A 153 -14.80 8.85 -2.00
N ALA A 154 -13.72 8.94 -1.26
CA ALA A 154 -13.39 10.08 -0.39
C ALA A 154 -11.91 10.51 -0.53
N ASP A 155 -11.31 10.17 -1.66
CA ASP A 155 -9.91 10.32 -2.02
C ASP A 155 -9.57 11.67 -2.68
N VAL A 156 -10.58 12.49 -3.02
CA VAL A 156 -10.34 13.83 -3.59
C VAL A 156 -9.65 14.71 -2.54
N PRO A 157 -8.42 15.20 -2.80
CA PRO A 157 -7.70 15.98 -1.81
C PRO A 157 -8.28 17.38 -1.64
N ASP A 158 -8.43 17.81 -0.38
CA ASP A 158 -8.65 19.23 -0.03
C ASP A 158 -7.34 20.02 -0.13
N ARG A 159 -6.21 19.32 0.06
CA ARG A 159 -4.87 19.90 -0.07
C ARG A 159 -4.00 18.94 -0.90
N PRO A 160 -3.90 19.19 -2.22
CA PRO A 160 -3.07 18.38 -3.10
C PRO A 160 -1.58 18.64 -2.87
N VAL A 161 -0.77 17.57 -2.92
CA VAL A 161 0.70 17.62 -2.79
C VAL A 161 1.33 16.94 -4.00
N THR A 162 2.03 17.70 -4.83
CA THR A 162 2.71 17.20 -6.06
C THR A 162 4.23 17.17 -5.95
N ALA A 163 4.78 17.76 -4.90
CA ALA A 163 6.22 17.75 -4.63
C ALA A 163 6.46 17.58 -3.12
N THR A 164 6.76 18.67 -2.42
CA THR A 164 6.94 18.66 -0.96
C THR A 164 6.09 19.75 -0.35
N ASP A 165 5.38 19.40 0.69
CA ASP A 165 4.60 20.30 1.52
C ASP A 165 4.93 20.12 3.00
N THR A 166 4.74 21.16 3.78
CA THR A 166 5.00 21.15 5.21
C THR A 166 3.77 21.57 5.98
N LEU A 167 3.23 20.63 6.75
CA LEU A 167 2.17 20.90 7.71
C LEU A 167 2.79 21.24 9.08
N ARG A 168 2.48 22.43 9.60
CA ARG A 168 2.80 22.83 10.97
C ARG A 168 1.52 22.81 11.78
N LEU A 169 1.48 21.97 12.80
CA LEU A 169 0.27 21.76 13.60
C LEU A 169 0.65 21.42 15.05
N GLY A 170 0.13 22.20 16.01
CA GLY A 170 0.36 21.97 17.44
C GLY A 170 1.82 21.85 17.83
N GLY A 171 2.66 22.71 17.28
CA GLY A 171 4.11 22.72 17.51
C GLY A 171 4.91 21.64 16.79
N ARG A 172 4.27 20.79 15.96
CA ARG A 172 4.95 19.77 15.15
C ARG A 172 5.15 20.22 13.71
N THR A 173 6.26 19.78 13.15
CA THR A 173 6.55 19.87 11.72
C THR A 173 6.38 18.48 11.12
N ILE A 174 5.50 18.36 10.14
CA ILE A 174 5.22 17.15 9.38
C ILE A 174 5.47 17.48 7.92
N VAL A 175 6.48 16.85 7.33
CA VAL A 175 6.83 17.03 5.91
C VAL A 175 6.17 15.93 5.11
N ILE A 176 5.41 16.30 4.10
CA ILE A 176 4.72 15.39 3.19
C ILE A 176 5.38 15.55 1.84
N THR A 177 5.92 14.49 1.30
CA THR A 177 6.73 14.55 0.07
C THR A 177 6.26 13.52 -0.95
N HIS A 178 6.14 13.93 -2.21
CA HIS A 178 6.06 13.03 -3.35
C HIS A 178 7.49 12.65 -3.77
N PRO A 179 7.93 11.40 -3.55
CA PRO A 179 9.32 11.01 -3.84
C PRO A 179 9.56 10.65 -5.30
N GLY A 180 8.54 10.75 -6.15
CA GLY A 180 8.42 10.23 -7.50
C GLY A 180 7.41 9.09 -7.57
N ALA A 181 7.03 8.70 -8.79
CA ALA A 181 6.06 7.66 -9.08
C ALA A 181 6.69 6.25 -8.96
N GLY A 182 7.08 5.85 -7.77
CA GLY A 182 7.83 4.62 -7.54
C GLY A 182 6.96 3.38 -7.49
N HIS A 183 6.06 3.30 -6.51
CA HIS A 183 5.08 2.24 -6.37
C HIS A 183 3.82 2.55 -7.17
N SER A 184 3.37 3.79 -7.11
CA SER A 184 2.24 4.32 -7.85
C SER A 184 2.54 5.73 -8.36
N ALA A 185 1.68 6.25 -9.24
CA ALA A 185 1.83 7.61 -9.79
C ALA A 185 1.75 8.70 -8.69
N GLY A 186 1.05 8.45 -7.61
CA GLY A 186 0.76 9.43 -6.57
C GLY A 186 1.33 9.10 -5.19
N ASP A 187 2.50 8.47 -5.10
CA ASP A 187 3.10 8.12 -3.82
C ASP A 187 3.41 9.35 -2.96
N LEU A 188 3.03 9.30 -1.70
CA LEU A 188 3.43 10.28 -0.67
C LEU A 188 4.11 9.57 0.50
N MET A 189 5.17 10.19 0.99
CA MET A 189 5.83 9.82 2.24
C MET A 189 5.61 10.91 3.28
N ILE A 190 5.45 10.52 4.56
CA ILE A 190 5.20 11.43 5.66
C ILE A 190 6.38 11.37 6.62
N TRP A 191 7.14 12.46 6.71
CA TRP A 191 8.35 12.58 7.49
C TRP A 191 8.19 13.51 8.69
N LEU A 192 8.59 13.05 9.86
CA LEU A 192 8.67 13.82 11.09
C LEU A 192 10.13 14.04 11.46
N PRO A 193 10.69 15.21 11.09
CA PRO A 193 12.14 15.47 11.21
C PRO A 193 12.69 15.36 12.64
N SER A 194 11.96 15.93 13.59
CA SER A 194 12.39 15.98 14.99
C SER A 194 12.52 14.59 15.61
N GLU A 195 11.61 13.69 15.28
CA GLU A 195 11.57 12.33 15.81
C GLU A 195 12.28 11.32 14.91
N ARG A 196 12.61 11.73 13.69
CA ARG A 196 13.18 10.88 12.64
C ARG A 196 12.32 9.65 12.37
N VAL A 197 11.00 9.87 12.27
CA VAL A 197 9.98 8.85 11.93
C VAL A 197 9.49 9.10 10.52
N LEU A 198 9.50 8.07 9.71
CA LEU A 198 8.99 8.07 8.32
C LEU A 198 7.87 7.06 8.18
N PHE A 199 6.72 7.49 7.67
CA PHE A 199 5.71 6.62 7.07
C PHE A 199 5.95 6.60 5.57
N ALA A 200 6.29 5.44 5.04
CA ALA A 200 6.79 5.31 3.67
C ALA A 200 5.72 4.87 2.66
N GLY A 201 4.51 4.51 3.12
CA GLY A 201 3.56 3.81 2.26
C GLY A 201 4.21 2.60 1.59
N ASP A 202 3.74 2.23 0.42
CA ASP A 202 4.23 1.07 -0.32
C ASP A 202 5.51 1.32 -1.13
N VAL A 203 6.13 2.50 -0.98
CA VAL A 203 7.54 2.69 -1.40
C VAL A 203 8.43 1.67 -0.69
N LEU A 204 8.06 1.25 0.52
CA LEU A 204 8.71 0.17 1.25
C LEU A 204 7.68 -0.85 1.76
N VAL A 205 7.94 -2.13 1.50
CA VAL A 205 7.16 -3.28 1.97
C VAL A 205 8.11 -4.29 2.62
N GLU A 206 7.86 -4.65 3.88
CA GLU A 206 8.79 -5.48 4.65
C GLU A 206 8.58 -6.98 4.41
N ASP A 207 7.35 -7.44 4.30
CA ASP A 207 6.99 -8.86 4.17
C ASP A 207 6.99 -9.35 2.71
N GLY A 208 7.64 -8.61 1.82
CA GLY A 208 7.63 -8.97 0.40
C GLY A 208 8.57 -8.15 -0.46
N VAL A 209 8.05 -7.76 -1.59
CA VAL A 209 8.68 -6.82 -2.53
C VAL A 209 7.68 -5.74 -2.91
N THR A 210 8.13 -4.50 -2.92
CA THR A 210 7.34 -3.40 -3.43
C THR A 210 6.96 -3.65 -4.87
N MET A 211 5.69 -3.45 -5.22
CA MET A 211 5.25 -3.49 -6.60
C MET A 211 5.58 -2.17 -7.30
N VAL A 212 5.94 -2.27 -8.58
CA VAL A 212 6.18 -1.12 -9.46
C VAL A 212 5.23 -1.09 -10.67
N VAL A 213 4.16 -1.88 -10.60
CA VAL A 213 3.23 -2.09 -11.73
C VAL A 213 2.53 -0.78 -12.12
N ASP A 214 2.14 0.02 -11.13
CA ASP A 214 1.46 1.30 -11.31
C ASP A 214 2.40 2.50 -11.17
N GLY A 215 3.71 2.22 -11.06
CA GLY A 215 4.78 3.19 -10.93
C GLY A 215 5.95 2.91 -11.87
N SER A 216 7.17 3.19 -11.40
CA SER A 216 8.41 2.99 -12.15
C SER A 216 9.53 2.49 -11.24
N SER A 217 10.30 1.52 -11.71
CA SER A 217 11.47 1.01 -10.99
C SER A 217 12.52 2.10 -10.75
N ARG A 218 12.75 2.97 -11.72
CA ARG A 218 13.69 4.10 -11.62
C ARG A 218 13.27 5.14 -10.60
N GLU A 219 11.98 5.49 -10.60
CA GLU A 219 11.42 6.41 -9.62
C GLU A 219 11.46 5.79 -8.21
N LEU A 220 11.21 4.47 -8.09
CA LEU A 220 11.36 3.78 -6.81
C LEU A 220 12.80 3.85 -6.30
N LEU A 221 13.80 3.62 -7.16
CA LEU A 221 15.21 3.78 -6.78
C LEU A 221 15.53 5.22 -6.35
N ARG A 222 14.89 6.22 -6.98
CA ARG A 222 15.02 7.64 -6.58
C ARG A 222 14.40 7.88 -5.19
N ALA A 223 13.20 7.34 -4.95
CA ALA A 223 12.53 7.41 -3.65
C ALA A 223 13.38 6.78 -2.53
N LEU A 224 14.02 5.63 -2.79
CA LEU A 224 14.92 4.99 -1.83
C LEU A 224 16.14 5.86 -1.50
N ARG A 225 16.71 6.57 -2.47
CA ARG A 225 17.79 7.55 -2.20
C ARG A 225 17.31 8.69 -1.32
N THR A 226 16.09 9.17 -1.53
CA THR A 226 15.47 10.17 -0.66
C THR A 226 15.35 9.64 0.77
N ILE A 227 14.89 8.41 0.97
CA ILE A 227 14.80 7.79 2.30
C ILE A 227 16.17 7.67 2.97
N ASP A 228 17.21 7.28 2.21
CA ASP A 228 18.58 7.23 2.73
C ASP A 228 19.06 8.61 3.21
N SER A 229 18.80 9.67 2.43
CA SER A 229 19.19 11.03 2.79
C SER A 229 18.48 11.55 4.04
N LEU A 230 17.23 11.18 4.27
CA LEU A 230 16.47 11.48 5.49
C LEU A 230 17.04 10.74 6.70
N ASN A 231 17.68 9.60 6.49
CA ASN A 231 18.27 8.75 7.54
C ASN A 231 17.30 8.52 8.72
N PRO A 232 16.12 7.93 8.49
CA PRO A 232 15.10 7.75 9.50
C PRO A 232 15.56 6.79 10.60
N ARG A 233 15.18 7.09 11.85
CA ARG A 233 15.37 6.18 12.99
C ARG A 233 14.31 5.09 13.01
N VAL A 234 13.12 5.42 12.54
CA VAL A 234 11.98 4.50 12.43
C VAL A 234 11.36 4.68 11.06
N VAL A 235 11.11 3.57 10.37
CA VAL A 235 10.33 3.53 9.13
C VAL A 235 9.10 2.67 9.38
N VAL A 236 7.94 3.17 9.05
CA VAL A 236 6.69 2.40 8.95
C VAL A 236 6.49 2.10 7.47
N PRO A 237 6.72 0.86 7.01
CA PRO A 237 6.43 0.46 5.64
C PRO A 237 4.92 0.38 5.42
N GLY A 238 4.46 0.34 4.18
CA GLY A 238 3.04 0.16 3.90
C GLY A 238 2.52 -1.20 4.35
N HIS A 239 3.31 -2.25 4.19
CA HIS A 239 2.97 -3.61 4.64
C HIS A 239 4.12 -4.26 5.41
N GLY A 240 3.74 -5.21 6.27
CA GLY A 240 4.66 -6.01 7.06
C GLY A 240 5.12 -5.34 8.34
N SER A 241 6.09 -5.93 9.00
CA SER A 241 6.57 -5.47 10.30
C SER A 241 7.39 -4.18 10.20
N ILE A 242 7.35 -3.37 11.24
CA ILE A 242 8.22 -2.18 11.36
C ILE A 242 9.64 -2.67 11.64
N PRO A 243 10.61 -2.45 10.73
CA PRO A 243 11.95 -3.01 10.84
C PRO A 243 12.70 -2.43 12.06
N ARG A 244 13.55 -3.24 12.67
CA ARG A 244 14.45 -2.77 13.74
C ARG A 244 15.53 -1.84 13.20
N VAL A 245 16.01 -2.12 12.00
CA VAL A 245 17.05 -1.35 11.31
C VAL A 245 16.49 -0.92 9.95
N PRO A 246 15.98 0.32 9.81
CA PRO A 246 15.38 0.81 8.57
C PRO A 246 16.28 0.66 7.35
N ALA A 247 17.57 0.96 7.48
CA ALA A 247 18.55 0.88 6.39
C ALA A 247 18.63 -0.51 5.76
N THR A 248 18.41 -1.59 6.52
CA THR A 248 18.41 -2.95 5.99
C THR A 248 17.24 -3.19 5.04
N LEU A 249 16.05 -2.66 5.35
CA LEU A 249 14.89 -2.76 4.47
C LEU A 249 15.13 -1.95 3.18
N VAL A 250 15.64 -0.72 3.30
CA VAL A 250 15.95 0.14 2.15
C VAL A 250 16.98 -0.53 1.24
N ALA A 251 18.08 -1.05 1.80
CA ALA A 251 19.12 -1.77 1.03
C ALA A 251 18.54 -3.00 0.31
N ARG A 252 17.79 -3.86 1.01
CA ARG A 252 17.16 -5.05 0.43
C ARG A 252 16.22 -4.70 -0.72
N THR A 253 15.41 -3.64 -0.58
CA THR A 253 14.51 -3.19 -1.64
C THR A 253 15.30 -2.66 -2.83
N ARG A 254 16.35 -1.87 -2.59
CA ARG A 254 17.24 -1.35 -3.63
C ARG A 254 17.93 -2.48 -4.41
N ASP A 255 18.52 -3.44 -3.71
CA ASP A 255 19.23 -4.58 -4.32
C ASP A 255 18.29 -5.40 -5.20
N TYR A 256 17.06 -5.63 -4.73
CA TYR A 256 16.03 -6.32 -5.50
C TYR A 256 15.68 -5.57 -6.80
N VAL A 257 15.38 -4.27 -6.70
CA VAL A 257 14.93 -3.47 -7.86
C VAL A 257 16.08 -3.29 -8.84
N SER A 258 17.28 -2.93 -8.37
CA SER A 258 18.47 -2.76 -9.23
C SER A 258 18.88 -4.06 -9.91
N GLY A 259 18.79 -5.18 -9.20
CA GLY A 259 19.03 -6.51 -9.79
C GLY A 259 18.05 -6.83 -10.90
N LEU A 260 16.75 -6.55 -10.65
CA LEU A 260 15.72 -6.79 -11.65
C LEU A 260 15.89 -5.90 -12.88
N GLU A 261 16.22 -4.60 -12.71
CA GLU A 261 16.53 -3.70 -13.84
C GLU A 261 17.71 -4.24 -14.66
N ALA A 262 18.80 -4.64 -14.00
CA ALA A 262 19.95 -5.18 -14.69
C ALA A 262 19.64 -6.47 -15.47
N ASP A 263 18.80 -7.35 -14.93
CA ASP A 263 18.38 -8.58 -15.59
C ASP A 263 17.52 -8.29 -16.82
N MET A 264 16.54 -7.42 -16.70
CA MET A 264 15.61 -7.07 -17.78
C MET A 264 16.32 -6.29 -18.88
N ARG A 265 17.19 -5.34 -18.52
CA ARG A 265 18.04 -4.61 -19.48
C ARG A 265 18.89 -5.57 -20.32
N ARG A 266 19.59 -6.50 -19.67
CA ARG A 266 20.38 -7.52 -20.40
C ARG A 266 19.53 -8.37 -21.32
N ALA A 267 18.31 -8.69 -20.95
CA ALA A 267 17.39 -9.44 -21.79
C ALA A 267 17.00 -8.63 -23.04
N VAL A 268 16.63 -7.36 -22.87
CA VAL A 268 16.26 -6.44 -23.96
C VAL A 268 17.44 -6.23 -24.91
N GLU A 269 18.62 -5.88 -24.39
CA GLU A 269 19.85 -5.65 -25.21
C GLU A 269 20.24 -6.88 -26.05
N ARG A 270 19.95 -8.09 -25.56
CA ARG A 270 20.21 -9.34 -26.28
C ARG A 270 19.06 -9.78 -27.19
N GLY A 271 17.98 -9.01 -27.28
CA GLY A 271 16.80 -9.36 -28.06
C GLY A 271 16.07 -10.60 -27.53
N VAL A 272 16.19 -10.90 -26.23
CA VAL A 272 15.48 -12.03 -25.60
C VAL A 272 14.01 -11.63 -25.43
N PRO A 273 13.05 -12.35 -26.04
CA PRO A 273 11.65 -12.02 -25.90
C PRO A 273 11.19 -12.08 -24.43
N MET A 274 10.28 -11.18 -24.05
CA MET A 274 9.77 -11.04 -22.66
C MET A 274 9.36 -12.40 -22.06
N GLN A 275 8.65 -13.25 -22.80
CA GLN A 275 8.24 -14.57 -22.29
C GLN A 275 9.42 -15.43 -21.86
N ARG A 276 10.54 -15.41 -22.62
CA ARG A 276 11.77 -16.14 -22.28
C ARG A 276 12.49 -15.50 -21.11
N ALA A 277 12.52 -14.15 -21.04
CA ALA A 277 13.07 -13.44 -19.90
C ALA A 277 12.32 -13.79 -18.61
N MET A 278 10.98 -13.84 -18.68
CA MET A 278 10.14 -14.25 -17.53
C MET A 278 10.35 -15.72 -17.13
N ALA A 279 10.61 -16.61 -18.11
CA ALA A 279 10.88 -18.01 -17.83
C ALA A 279 12.26 -18.26 -17.20
N ALA A 280 13.19 -17.32 -17.38
CA ALA A 280 14.52 -17.36 -16.78
C ALA A 280 14.58 -16.82 -15.33
N LEU A 281 13.49 -16.22 -14.85
CA LEU A 281 13.40 -15.80 -13.46
C LEU A 281 13.53 -17.00 -12.52
N PRO A 282 14.09 -16.80 -11.31
CA PRO A 282 14.12 -17.86 -10.31
C PRO A 282 12.72 -18.46 -10.12
N PRO A 283 12.61 -19.79 -9.95
CA PRO A 283 11.34 -20.44 -9.72
C PRO A 283 10.63 -19.82 -8.51
N ALA A 284 9.30 -19.93 -8.51
CA ALA A 284 8.49 -19.51 -7.39
C ALA A 284 9.00 -20.20 -6.11
N ASP A 285 9.24 -19.43 -5.09
CA ASP A 285 9.57 -19.97 -3.78
C ASP A 285 8.27 -20.48 -3.13
N GLU A 286 8.07 -21.79 -3.16
CA GLU A 286 6.87 -22.44 -2.64
C GLU A 286 6.67 -22.23 -1.12
N THR A 287 7.74 -21.87 -0.41
CA THR A 287 7.67 -21.55 1.02
C THR A 287 7.09 -20.17 1.27
N ARG A 288 6.97 -19.33 0.22
CA ARG A 288 6.45 -17.96 0.29
C ARG A 288 5.00 -17.90 -0.21
N PRO A 289 4.23 -16.89 0.21
CA PRO A 289 2.87 -16.67 -0.31
C PRO A 289 2.84 -16.59 -1.83
N VAL A 290 1.79 -17.15 -2.45
CA VAL A 290 1.56 -17.10 -3.91
C VAL A 290 1.55 -15.65 -4.42
N SER A 291 0.99 -14.72 -3.64
CA SER A 291 0.98 -13.28 -3.92
C SER A 291 2.38 -12.71 -4.12
N LEU A 292 3.35 -13.10 -3.30
CA LEU A 292 4.73 -12.63 -3.42
C LEU A 292 5.37 -13.07 -4.75
N ASN A 293 5.17 -14.32 -5.13
CA ASN A 293 5.66 -14.84 -6.40
C ASN A 293 5.01 -14.12 -7.59
N SER A 294 3.70 -13.84 -7.49
CA SER A 294 2.98 -13.09 -8.52
C SER A 294 3.46 -11.64 -8.61
N ARG A 295 3.73 -10.97 -7.48
CA ARG A 295 4.29 -9.61 -7.44
C ARG A 295 5.65 -9.54 -8.15
N ARG A 296 6.56 -10.47 -7.86
CA ARG A 296 7.88 -10.54 -8.54
C ARG A 296 7.76 -10.66 -10.05
N ARG A 297 6.84 -11.50 -10.51
CA ARG A 297 6.61 -11.69 -11.95
C ARG A 297 6.01 -10.44 -12.61
N ARG A 298 5.05 -9.79 -11.95
CA ARG A 298 4.46 -8.53 -12.44
C ARG A 298 5.50 -7.42 -12.50
N ASN A 299 6.34 -7.28 -11.48
CA ASN A 299 7.45 -6.34 -11.49
C ASN A 299 8.39 -6.59 -12.66
N ALA A 300 8.75 -7.84 -12.91
CA ALA A 300 9.65 -8.18 -14.02
C ALA A 300 9.06 -7.82 -15.40
N VAL A 301 7.76 -8.06 -15.60
CA VAL A 301 7.05 -7.63 -16.82
C VAL A 301 7.12 -6.11 -16.95
N ARG A 302 6.81 -5.36 -15.88
CA ARG A 302 6.83 -3.90 -15.90
C ARG A 302 8.23 -3.37 -16.22
N VAL A 303 9.25 -3.87 -15.52
CA VAL A 303 10.63 -3.43 -15.71
C VAL A 303 11.16 -3.80 -17.10
N TYR A 304 10.81 -4.98 -17.64
CA TYR A 304 11.15 -5.33 -19.01
C TYR A 304 10.61 -4.30 -20.01
N LEU A 305 9.34 -3.92 -19.87
CA LEU A 305 8.72 -2.91 -20.74
C LEU A 305 9.34 -1.51 -20.58
N GLU A 306 9.78 -1.15 -19.37
CA GLU A 306 10.53 0.10 -19.14
C GLU A 306 11.87 0.07 -19.86
N GLU A 307 12.64 -1.00 -19.73
CA GLU A 307 13.94 -1.15 -20.39
C GLU A 307 13.80 -1.23 -21.93
N GLU A 308 12.73 -1.86 -22.43
CA GLU A 308 12.44 -1.91 -23.86
C GLU A 308 12.16 -0.51 -24.44
N LYS A 309 11.39 0.33 -23.73
CA LYS A 309 11.16 1.72 -24.12
C LYS A 309 12.46 2.52 -24.20
N VAL A 310 13.33 2.38 -23.19
CA VAL A 310 14.64 3.02 -23.19
C VAL A 310 15.48 2.57 -24.36
N TYR A 311 15.56 1.27 -24.59
CA TYR A 311 16.34 0.69 -25.69
C TYR A 311 15.85 1.20 -27.07
N MET A 312 14.56 1.42 -27.21
CA MET A 312 13.96 1.98 -28.43
C MET A 312 14.04 3.52 -28.51
N GLY A 313 14.57 4.20 -27.50
CA GLY A 313 14.60 5.67 -27.46
C GLY A 313 13.21 6.31 -27.31
N LEU A 314 12.26 5.59 -26.71
CA LEU A 314 10.87 6.04 -26.48
C LEU A 314 10.62 6.52 -25.04
N ASP A 315 11.66 6.59 -24.24
CA ASP A 315 11.58 7.03 -22.84
C ASP A 315 11.98 8.51 -22.74
N ASP A 316 10.97 9.39 -22.64
CA ASP A 316 11.16 10.85 -22.49
C ASP A 316 11.83 11.24 -21.15
N SER A 317 12.07 10.30 -20.23
CA SER A 317 12.73 10.53 -18.94
C SER A 317 14.26 10.38 -19.01
N VAL A 318 14.80 9.97 -20.17
CA VAL A 318 16.25 9.90 -20.40
C VAL A 318 16.67 11.14 -21.19
N PRO A 319 17.59 12.00 -20.63
CA PRO A 319 18.08 13.19 -21.33
C PRO A 319 18.88 12.85 -22.58
#